data_8f2c5637cd16ac3d261fb487e9e54894
#
_entry.id   8f2c5637cd16ac3d261fb487e9e54894
#
_cell.length_a   1.000
_cell.length_b   1.000
_cell.length_c   1.000
_cell.angle_alpha   90.00
_cell.angle_beta   90.00
_cell.angle_gamma   90.00
#
_symmetry.space_group_name_H-M   'P 1'
#
loop_
_entity.id
_entity.type
_entity.pdbx_description
1 polymer ?
#
loop_
_entity_poly.entity_id
_entity_poly.type
_entity_poly.pdbx_seq_one_letter_code
_entity_poly.pdbx_strand_id
1 'polypeptide(L)'
;VCMNSTAGTTKAVVDKLREKGVKAGLLKLRMFRPFPAEEIAEALSHLKALAVLDKADSLNAAGGALFEDVTSAMYVNKKQVPMVNYVYGIGGRDTTEKQLESVYSDLAEIVQSGNLGEPYRYLGLRKGEN
;
A
#
# COMPACT_ATOMS: atom_id res chain seq x y z
N VAL A 1 3.20 1.31 1.29
CA VAL A 1 3.26 2.65 1.89
C VAL A 1 2.06 2.86 2.80
N CYS A 2 2.30 3.27 4.01
CA CYS A 2 1.21 3.57 4.95
C CYS A 2 1.66 4.63 5.98
N MET A 3 0.69 5.09 6.77
CA MET A 3 0.92 6.08 7.81
C MET A 3 0.38 5.60 9.16
N ASN A 4 0.85 6.20 10.23
CA ASN A 4 0.33 6.05 11.60
C ASN A 4 0.41 4.62 12.16
N SER A 5 -0.59 4.22 12.94
CA SER A 5 -0.59 2.97 13.71
C SER A 5 -0.53 1.71 12.84
N THR A 6 -1.07 1.76 11.63
CA THR A 6 -1.02 0.61 10.71
C THR A 6 0.41 0.21 10.37
N ALA A 7 1.34 1.16 10.43
CA ALA A 7 2.75 0.87 10.12
C ALA A 7 3.37 -0.11 11.11
N GLY A 8 2.98 -0.08 12.40
CA GLY A 8 3.50 -1.01 13.39
C GLY A 8 3.09 -2.44 13.10
N THR A 9 1.82 -2.67 12.81
CA THR A 9 1.30 -3.99 12.46
C THR A 9 1.93 -4.49 11.15
N THR A 10 2.08 -3.59 10.18
CA THR A 10 2.68 -3.90 8.89
C THR A 10 4.14 -4.31 9.05
N LYS A 11 4.87 -3.64 9.95
CA LYS A 11 6.27 -3.99 10.20
C LYS A 11 6.39 -5.42 10.71
N ALA A 12 5.49 -5.84 11.60
CA ALA A 12 5.48 -7.21 12.10
C ALA A 12 5.29 -8.22 10.97
N VAL A 13 4.39 -7.91 10.04
CA VAL A 13 4.15 -8.75 8.86
C VAL A 13 5.38 -8.81 7.96
N VAL A 14 6.01 -7.67 7.71
CA VAL A 14 7.23 -7.60 6.90
C VAL A 14 8.33 -8.48 7.49
N ASP A 15 8.53 -8.40 8.81
CA ASP A 15 9.55 -9.19 9.48
C ASP A 15 9.29 -10.70 9.32
N LYS A 16 8.03 -11.12 9.46
CA LYS A 16 7.64 -12.51 9.25
C LYS A 16 7.91 -12.98 7.83
N LEU A 17 7.55 -12.15 6.85
CA LEU A 17 7.75 -12.49 5.45
C LEU A 17 9.22 -12.58 5.09
N ARG A 18 10.03 -11.68 5.61
CA ARG A 18 11.48 -11.70 5.37
C ARG A 18 12.13 -12.96 5.94
N GLU A 19 11.65 -13.43 7.08
CA GLU A 19 12.12 -14.69 7.66
C GLU A 19 11.85 -15.87 6.75
N LYS A 20 10.80 -15.79 5.93
CA LYS A 20 10.44 -16.82 4.95
C LYS A 20 11.11 -16.62 3.59
N GLY A 21 12.00 -15.65 3.46
CA GLY A 21 12.71 -15.36 2.23
C GLY A 21 11.96 -14.46 1.25
N VAL A 22 10.85 -13.87 1.66
CA VAL A 22 10.09 -12.95 0.81
C VAL A 22 10.72 -11.55 0.86
N LYS A 23 10.92 -10.96 -0.30
CA LYS A 23 11.49 -9.60 -0.39
C LYS A 23 10.39 -8.56 -0.21
N ALA A 24 9.95 -8.40 1.03
CA ALA A 24 8.91 -7.44 1.40
C ALA A 24 9.53 -6.24 2.10
N GLY A 25 8.90 -5.09 1.96
CA GLY A 25 9.35 -3.87 2.60
C GLY A 25 8.19 -2.99 3.00
N LEU A 26 8.51 -1.94 3.71
CA LEU A 26 7.54 -0.98 4.21
C LEU A 26 8.13 0.42 4.16
N LEU A 27 7.40 1.37 3.59
CA LEU A 27 7.72 2.79 3.72
C LEU A 27 6.66 3.43 4.61
N LYS A 28 7.10 3.88 5.78
CA LYS A 28 6.24 4.56 6.74
C LYS A 28 6.42 6.06 6.59
N LEU A 29 5.30 6.77 6.36
CA LEU A 29 5.32 8.22 6.29
C LEU A 29 4.85 8.83 7.60
N ARG A 30 5.64 9.75 8.13
CA ARG A 30 5.29 10.50 9.33
C ARG A 30 4.71 11.86 8.99
N MET A 31 5.21 12.47 7.93
CA MET A 31 4.79 13.79 7.51
C MET A 31 4.13 13.72 6.14
N PHE A 32 2.92 14.25 6.05
CA PHE A 32 2.16 14.24 4.83
C PHE A 32 2.26 15.58 4.07
N ARG A 33 2.44 16.66 4.81
CA ARG A 33 2.58 18.00 4.22
C ARG A 33 3.77 18.73 4.82
N PRO A 34 4.70 19.27 4.03
CA PRO A 34 4.78 19.09 2.59
C PRO A 34 5.11 17.65 2.22
N PHE A 35 4.53 17.18 1.11
CA PHE A 35 4.74 15.81 0.68
C PHE A 35 6.13 15.68 0.04
N PRO A 36 6.99 14.79 0.53
CA PRO A 36 8.36 14.67 -0.01
C PRO A 36 8.38 13.81 -1.28
N ALA A 37 7.79 14.35 -2.35
CA ALA A 37 7.51 13.60 -3.57
C ALA A 37 8.75 13.00 -4.23
N GLU A 38 9.81 13.79 -4.36
CA GLU A 38 11.02 13.34 -5.03
C GLU A 38 11.71 12.20 -4.27
N GLU A 39 11.80 12.34 -2.96
CA GLU A 39 12.41 11.33 -2.10
C GLU A 39 11.62 10.03 -2.11
N ILE A 40 10.29 10.14 -2.08
CA ILE A 40 9.41 8.98 -2.11
C ILE A 40 9.52 8.26 -3.45
N ALA A 41 9.50 8.99 -4.55
CA ALA A 41 9.62 8.41 -5.87
C ALA A 41 10.95 7.65 -6.01
N GLU A 42 12.02 8.24 -5.52
CA GLU A 42 13.34 7.62 -5.54
C GLU A 42 13.36 6.33 -4.71
N ALA A 43 12.80 6.39 -3.50
CA ALA A 43 12.78 5.23 -2.61
C ALA A 43 11.97 4.06 -3.17
N LEU A 44 10.92 4.34 -3.95
CA LEU A 44 10.01 3.32 -4.45
C LEU A 44 10.32 2.87 -5.88
N SER A 45 11.23 3.54 -6.57
CA SER A 45 11.47 3.32 -8.00
C SER A 45 11.95 1.91 -8.36
N HIS A 46 12.58 1.21 -7.44
CA HIS A 46 13.14 -0.12 -7.67
C HIS A 46 12.15 -1.26 -7.45
N LEU A 47 10.96 -0.95 -6.96
CA LEU A 47 9.98 -1.98 -6.62
C LEU A 47 9.33 -2.59 -7.84
N LYS A 48 8.95 -3.86 -7.73
CA LYS A 48 8.24 -4.58 -8.78
C LYS A 48 6.73 -4.42 -8.66
N ALA A 49 6.24 -4.13 -7.46
CA ALA A 49 4.83 -3.80 -7.21
C ALA A 49 4.75 -3.05 -5.89
N LEU A 50 3.74 -2.22 -5.76
CA LEU A 50 3.58 -1.31 -4.64
C LEU A 50 2.13 -1.24 -4.20
N ALA A 51 1.90 -1.35 -2.90
CA ALA A 51 0.57 -1.12 -2.32
C ALA A 51 0.63 0.13 -1.46
N VAL A 52 -0.39 0.97 -1.60
CA VAL A 52 -0.56 2.16 -0.77
C VAL A 52 -1.82 1.96 0.07
N LEU A 53 -1.70 2.11 1.38
CA LEU A 53 -2.81 1.92 2.31
C LEU A 53 -3.34 3.27 2.76
N ASP A 54 -4.61 3.51 2.48
CA ASP A 54 -5.32 4.73 2.87
C ASP A 54 -6.43 4.41 3.87
N LYS A 55 -6.59 5.28 4.84
CA LYS A 55 -7.68 5.14 5.80
C LYS A 55 -9.01 5.56 5.15
N ALA A 56 -10.08 4.88 5.52
CA ALA A 56 -11.39 5.07 4.89
C ALA A 56 -11.90 6.51 4.92
N ASP A 57 -11.55 7.27 5.97
CA ASP A 57 -11.99 8.66 6.11
C ASP A 57 -11.23 9.64 5.22
N SER A 58 -10.23 9.17 4.49
CA SER A 58 -9.42 9.99 3.58
C SER A 58 -9.80 9.81 2.11
N LEU A 59 -10.91 9.15 1.85
CA LEU A 59 -11.32 8.82 0.48
C LEU A 59 -11.73 10.03 -0.34
N ASN A 60 -11.46 9.94 -1.63
CA ASN A 60 -11.94 10.87 -2.65
C ASN A 60 -12.19 10.09 -3.95
N ALA A 61 -12.60 10.80 -5.01
CA ALA A 61 -13.04 10.16 -6.25
C ALA A 61 -11.95 9.36 -6.98
N ALA A 62 -10.69 9.69 -6.76
CA ALA A 62 -9.56 9.05 -7.45
C ALA A 62 -8.81 8.04 -6.58
N GLY A 63 -9.40 7.64 -5.48
CA GLY A 63 -8.78 6.76 -4.50
C GLY A 63 -8.44 7.54 -3.24
N GLY A 64 -7.59 6.98 -2.38
CA GLY A 64 -7.20 7.65 -1.15
C GLY A 64 -6.22 8.79 -1.38
N ALA A 65 -6.20 9.73 -0.46
CA ALA A 65 -5.32 10.90 -0.57
C ALA A 65 -3.83 10.52 -0.65
N LEU A 66 -3.42 9.53 0.13
CA LEU A 66 -2.03 9.07 0.09
C LEU A 66 -1.70 8.43 -1.26
N PHE A 67 -2.61 7.61 -1.78
CA PHE A 67 -2.43 6.98 -3.08
C PHE A 67 -2.29 8.02 -4.19
N GLU A 68 -3.13 9.07 -4.17
CA GLU A 68 -3.02 10.16 -5.14
C GLU A 68 -1.66 10.85 -5.09
N ASP A 69 -1.19 11.15 -3.88
CA ASP A 69 0.08 11.84 -3.74
C ASP A 69 1.25 10.96 -4.18
N VAL A 70 1.20 9.67 -3.87
CA VAL A 70 2.26 8.74 -4.29
C VAL A 70 2.24 8.54 -5.81
N THR A 71 1.07 8.33 -6.40
CA THR A 71 0.98 8.16 -7.85
C THR A 71 1.43 9.42 -8.59
N SER A 72 1.05 10.59 -8.08
CA SER A 72 1.48 11.87 -8.64
C SER A 72 2.99 12.01 -8.56
N ALA A 73 3.59 11.70 -7.41
CA ALA A 73 5.04 11.75 -7.22
C ALA A 73 5.77 10.83 -8.20
N MET A 74 5.27 9.62 -8.37
CA MET A 74 5.87 8.64 -9.28
C MET A 74 5.77 9.12 -10.72
N TYR A 75 4.60 9.61 -11.12
CA TYR A 75 4.39 10.09 -12.49
C TYR A 75 5.28 11.27 -12.82
N VAL A 76 5.31 12.29 -11.96
CA VAL A 76 6.10 13.50 -12.18
C VAL A 76 7.59 13.18 -12.25
N ASN A 77 8.04 12.22 -11.46
CA ASN A 77 9.45 11.83 -11.43
C ASN A 77 9.77 10.70 -12.42
N LYS A 78 8.83 10.38 -13.31
CA LYS A 78 9.00 9.39 -14.40
C LYS A 78 9.36 8.00 -13.91
N LYS A 79 8.78 7.59 -12.79
CA LYS A 79 8.95 6.24 -12.24
C LYS A 79 7.70 5.42 -12.53
N GLN A 80 7.87 4.20 -13.01
CA GLN A 80 6.76 3.30 -13.32
C GLN A 80 6.84 2.04 -12.49
N VAL A 81 5.88 1.88 -11.59
CA VAL A 81 5.76 0.70 -10.73
C VAL A 81 4.27 0.35 -10.67
N PRO A 82 3.89 -0.91 -10.85
CA PRO A 82 2.47 -1.30 -10.66
C PRO A 82 2.02 -0.94 -9.25
N MET A 83 0.91 -0.22 -9.13
CA MET A 83 0.45 0.32 -7.85
C MET A 83 -1.00 -0.05 -7.58
N VAL A 84 -1.28 -0.48 -6.36
CA VAL A 84 -2.61 -0.81 -5.88
C VAL A 84 -2.92 0.01 -4.64
N ASN A 85 -4.12 0.53 -4.56
CA ASN A 85 -4.60 1.26 -3.38
C ASN A 85 -5.49 0.36 -2.54
N TYR A 86 -5.18 0.23 -1.26
CA TYR A 86 -6.02 -0.46 -0.30
C TYR A 86 -6.60 0.53 0.69
N VAL A 87 -7.92 0.51 0.84
CA VAL A 87 -8.60 1.35 1.81
C VAL A 87 -8.93 0.49 3.02
N TYR A 88 -8.53 0.93 4.20
CA TYR A 88 -8.73 0.20 5.45
C TYR A 88 -9.46 1.04 6.48
N GLY A 89 -9.80 0.43 7.61
CA GLY A 89 -10.48 1.12 8.70
C GLY A 89 -11.96 1.35 8.47
N ILE A 90 -12.56 0.64 7.53
CA ILE A 90 -13.98 0.77 7.24
C ILE A 90 -14.80 0.33 8.46
N GLY A 91 -15.70 1.20 8.89
CA GLY A 91 -16.51 0.96 10.09
C GLY A 91 -15.70 1.04 11.39
N GLY A 92 -14.52 1.68 11.36
CA GLY A 92 -13.68 1.83 12.53
C GLY A 92 -12.91 0.57 12.92
N ARG A 93 -12.89 -0.44 12.07
CA ARG A 93 -12.20 -1.70 12.39
C ARG A 93 -10.70 -1.59 12.23
N ASP A 94 -9.98 -2.25 13.12
CA ASP A 94 -8.53 -2.33 13.02
C ASP A 94 -8.12 -3.32 11.91
N THR A 95 -6.97 -3.05 11.32
CA THR A 95 -6.40 -3.93 10.31
C THR A 95 -5.60 -5.03 11.00
N THR A 96 -5.84 -6.27 10.65
CA THR A 96 -5.15 -7.42 11.23
C THR A 96 -3.89 -7.79 10.45
N GLU A 97 -3.00 -8.55 11.09
CA GLU A 97 -1.81 -9.06 10.41
C GLU A 97 -2.19 -9.93 9.21
N LYS A 98 -3.24 -10.75 9.35
CA LYS A 98 -3.70 -11.61 8.28
C LYS A 98 -4.16 -10.81 7.05
N GLN A 99 -4.86 -9.71 7.28
CA GLN A 99 -5.27 -8.83 6.19
C GLN A 99 -4.07 -8.19 5.49
N LEU A 100 -3.07 -7.77 6.26
CA LEU A 100 -1.85 -7.20 5.70
C LEU A 100 -1.03 -8.24 4.95
N GLU A 101 -0.99 -9.47 5.44
CA GLU A 101 -0.35 -10.57 4.72
C GLU A 101 -1.00 -10.78 3.35
N SER A 102 -2.32 -10.63 3.27
CA SER A 102 -3.04 -10.77 1.99
C SER A 102 -2.63 -9.69 0.99
N VAL A 103 -2.30 -8.48 1.47
CA VAL A 103 -1.80 -7.42 0.61
C VAL A 103 -0.49 -7.84 -0.06
N TYR A 104 0.43 -8.40 0.71
CA TYR A 104 1.71 -8.85 0.16
C TYR A 104 1.54 -10.04 -0.77
N SER A 105 0.58 -10.93 -0.48
CA SER A 105 0.26 -12.04 -1.39
C SER A 105 -0.27 -11.52 -2.72
N ASP A 106 -1.14 -10.50 -2.68
CA ASP A 106 -1.66 -9.87 -3.89
C ASP A 106 -0.54 -9.22 -4.69
N LEU A 107 0.39 -8.55 -4.03
CA LEU A 107 1.54 -7.94 -4.71
C LEU A 107 2.41 -9.00 -5.39
N ALA A 108 2.64 -10.11 -4.72
CA ALA A 108 3.42 -11.20 -5.29
C ALA A 108 2.74 -11.76 -6.55
N GLU A 109 1.41 -11.89 -6.51
CA GLU A 109 0.63 -12.34 -7.65
C GLU A 109 0.72 -11.36 -8.82
N ILE A 110 0.64 -10.07 -8.55
CA ILE A 110 0.79 -9.03 -9.57
C ILE A 110 2.16 -9.13 -10.25
N VAL A 111 3.20 -9.29 -9.46
CA VAL A 111 4.57 -9.42 -9.99
C VAL A 111 4.69 -10.66 -10.87
N GLN A 112 4.14 -11.77 -10.41
CA GLN A 112 4.26 -13.05 -11.12
C GLN A 112 3.43 -13.09 -12.41
N SER A 113 2.20 -12.58 -12.37
CA SER A 113 1.30 -12.63 -13.53
C SER A 113 1.49 -11.48 -14.51
N GLY A 114 2.03 -10.37 -14.05
CA GLY A 114 2.11 -9.14 -14.82
C GLY A 114 0.78 -8.43 -14.97
N ASN A 115 -0.25 -8.88 -14.28
CA ASN A 115 -1.60 -8.31 -14.35
C ASN A 115 -1.96 -7.62 -13.05
N LEU A 116 -2.18 -6.31 -13.11
CA LEU A 116 -2.52 -5.52 -11.92
C LEU A 116 -3.92 -5.85 -11.38
N GLY A 117 -4.87 -6.10 -12.26
CA GLY A 117 -6.25 -6.29 -11.86
C GLY A 117 -6.88 -4.99 -11.40
N GLU A 118 -7.73 -5.05 -10.37
CA GLU A 118 -8.41 -3.86 -9.84
C GLU A 118 -7.43 -3.02 -9.02
N PRO A 119 -7.21 -1.74 -9.38
CA PRO A 119 -6.26 -0.89 -8.66
C PRO A 119 -6.80 -0.33 -7.34
N TYR A 120 -8.11 -0.26 -7.18
CA TYR A 120 -8.73 0.28 -5.96
C TYR A 120 -9.42 -0.85 -5.21
N ARG A 121 -8.91 -1.17 -4.03
CA ARG A 121 -9.39 -2.33 -3.26
C ARG A 121 -9.71 -1.95 -1.82
N TYR A 122 -10.54 -2.75 -1.18
CA TYR A 122 -10.91 -2.54 0.21
C TYR A 122 -10.31 -3.66 1.07
N LEU A 123 -9.81 -3.28 2.23
CA LEU A 123 -9.20 -4.19 3.18
C LEU A 123 -10.07 -4.26 4.42
N GLY A 124 -10.38 -5.47 4.88
CA GLY A 124 -11.18 -5.67 6.07
C GLY A 124 -12.68 -5.77 5.84
N LEU A 125 -13.11 -5.89 4.59
CA LEU A 125 -14.51 -6.19 4.31
C LEU A 125 -14.83 -7.62 4.74
N ARG A 126 -16.08 -7.84 5.15
CA ARG A 126 -16.51 -9.17 5.53
C ARG A 126 -16.56 -10.07 4.30
N LYS A 127 -16.37 -11.37 4.54
CA LYS A 127 -16.44 -12.37 3.48
C LYS A 127 -17.80 -12.29 2.79
N GLY A 128 -17.76 -12.22 1.47
CA GLY A 128 -18.96 -12.08 0.65
C GLY A 128 -19.27 -10.65 0.26
N GLU A 129 -18.59 -9.68 0.83
CA GLU A 129 -18.75 -8.27 0.49
C GLU A 129 -17.70 -7.80 -0.51
N ASN A 130 -16.72 -8.62 -0.76
CA ASN A 130 -15.60 -8.29 -1.65
C ASN A 130 -15.98 -8.48 -3.11
#